data_76c83896d3d20e66322d7acd0b9c2cfa
#
_entry.id   76c83896d3d20e66322d7acd0b9c2cfa
#
_cell.length_a   1.000
_cell.length_b   1.000
_cell.length_c   1.000
_cell.angle_alpha   90.00
_cell.angle_beta   90.00
_cell.angle_gamma   90.00
#
_symmetry.space_group_name_H-M   'P 1'
#
loop_
_entity.id
_entity.type
_entity.pdbx_description
1 polymer ?
#
loop_
_entity_poly.entity_id
_entity_poly.type
_entity_poly.pdbx_seq_one_letter_code
_entity_poly.pdbx_strand_id
1 'polypeptide(L)'
;MLRPDRKCCIWRTVAGIPQDHDVHCFVLSISNGHAIIVDTMRPLPSVEPFLYQLRRLPFVKGIDFSMPNRNGDSGIDGVLKVRTTDGTYNFLVEQKRSYLDRGILNALIAHSKRGVKGRHDPLLLLARFVPKPSAERLIEAGINFLDQAGNMHIVLGRKYERTIVGNREDATAKDGPRVSPATAQLLFTFATIEEAKSWSVRQLAEASGLGKSNVANVRQQLVDRGVLKKSGREFEIREKARLQEELLRGYEFALRPKLLIGRFRTPQNDLDDILTEFKKAFREISIRWSVTGGPAASALQKFYRGLELPIFIDSFPDQLRRRLRSIPDKNGPVIFLRSFGTVPFWRDAEPFPLAHPWLIYSELMNSSDPRAHEAAEELKREFLP
;
A
#
# COMPACT_ATOMS: atom_id res chain seq x y z
N MET A 1 -27.05 -42.95 -13.22
CA MET A 1 -25.56 -43.01 -13.31
C MET A 1 -25.13 -42.18 -14.49
N LEU A 2 -24.76 -40.90 -14.26
CA LEU A 2 -24.21 -40.01 -15.27
C LEU A 2 -22.95 -39.39 -14.66
N ARG A 3 -21.81 -39.61 -15.31
CA ARG A 3 -20.49 -39.06 -14.90
C ARG A 3 -20.43 -37.58 -15.24
N PRO A 4 -19.88 -36.71 -14.37
CA PRO A 4 -19.48 -35.35 -14.71
C PRO A 4 -18.06 -35.36 -15.23
N ASP A 5 -17.68 -34.30 -15.95
CA ASP A 5 -16.38 -33.83 -16.41
C ASP A 5 -16.06 -34.09 -17.89
N ARG A 6 -16.51 -33.14 -18.72
CA ARG A 6 -15.76 -32.73 -19.92
C ARG A 6 -15.56 -31.23 -19.91
N LYS A 7 -14.31 -30.82 -19.64
CA LYS A 7 -13.83 -29.47 -19.90
C LYS A 7 -13.63 -29.35 -21.43
N CYS A 8 -14.46 -28.54 -22.08
CA CYS A 8 -14.33 -28.25 -23.49
C CYS A 8 -13.66 -26.91 -23.68
N CYS A 9 -12.42 -26.88 -24.16
CA CYS A 9 -11.74 -25.65 -24.58
C CYS A 9 -12.15 -25.34 -26.02
N ILE A 10 -12.89 -24.25 -26.23
CA ILE A 10 -13.23 -23.77 -27.57
C ILE A 10 -12.28 -22.64 -27.94
N TRP A 11 -11.45 -22.87 -28.94
CA TRP A 11 -10.64 -21.86 -29.58
C TRP A 11 -11.49 -21.14 -30.63
N ARG A 12 -11.70 -19.85 -30.52
CA ARG A 12 -12.21 -19.02 -31.62
C ARG A 12 -11.15 -18.00 -31.97
N THR A 13 -10.58 -18.15 -33.13
CA THR A 13 -9.70 -17.14 -33.75
C THR A 13 -10.60 -16.07 -34.36
N VAL A 14 -10.49 -14.85 -33.88
CA VAL A 14 -11.07 -13.66 -34.52
C VAL A 14 -9.96 -13.01 -35.33
N ALA A 15 -10.11 -13.01 -36.64
CA ALA A 15 -9.18 -12.36 -37.56
C ALA A 15 -9.30 -10.83 -37.45
N GLY A 16 -8.17 -10.13 -37.23
CA GLY A 16 -8.06 -8.70 -37.46
C GLY A 16 -7.64 -7.83 -36.28
N ILE A 17 -6.70 -8.25 -35.40
CA ILE A 17 -6.10 -7.38 -34.39
C ILE A 17 -4.57 -7.54 -34.45
N PRO A 18 -3.77 -6.43 -34.38
CA PRO A 18 -2.31 -6.49 -34.42
C PRO A 18 -1.75 -7.19 -33.18
N GLN A 19 -0.65 -7.90 -33.38
CA GLN A 19 0.05 -8.67 -32.36
C GLN A 19 0.62 -7.76 -31.27
N ASP A 20 -0.04 -7.78 -30.11
CA ASP A 20 0.59 -7.50 -28.82
C ASP A 20 0.19 -8.63 -27.86
N HIS A 21 1.22 -9.19 -27.18
CA HIS A 21 1.16 -10.46 -26.48
C HIS A 21 0.42 -10.37 -25.14
N ASP A 22 -0.93 -10.39 -25.16
CA ASP A 22 -1.73 -10.68 -23.95
C ASP A 22 -2.71 -11.82 -24.28
N VAL A 23 -2.37 -13.03 -23.85
CA VAL A 23 -3.24 -14.19 -23.97
C VAL A 23 -4.23 -14.16 -22.79
N HIS A 24 -5.45 -13.69 -23.07
CA HIS A 24 -6.56 -13.82 -22.13
C HIS A 24 -7.13 -15.23 -22.15
N CYS A 25 -7.01 -15.94 -21.03
CA CYS A 25 -7.62 -17.23 -20.85
C CYS A 25 -8.93 -17.09 -20.04
N PHE A 26 -10.08 -17.28 -20.69
CA PHE A 26 -11.38 -17.28 -20.02
C PHE A 26 -11.77 -18.71 -19.62
N VAL A 27 -12.10 -18.93 -18.38
CA VAL A 27 -12.70 -20.19 -17.91
C VAL A 27 -14.20 -20.00 -17.72
N LEU A 28 -14.99 -20.70 -18.52
CA LEU A 28 -16.44 -20.78 -18.36
C LEU A 28 -16.78 -21.82 -17.28
N SER A 29 -17.36 -21.38 -16.17
CA SER A 29 -17.98 -22.26 -15.19
C SER A 29 -19.49 -22.17 -15.34
N ILE A 30 -20.17 -23.33 -15.50
CA ILE A 30 -21.63 -23.40 -15.57
C ILE A 30 -22.14 -23.90 -14.22
N SER A 31 -22.88 -23.04 -13.50
CA SER A 31 -23.61 -23.41 -12.31
C SER A 31 -25.07 -22.99 -12.49
N ASN A 32 -26.01 -23.94 -12.27
CA ASN A 32 -27.45 -23.74 -12.37
C ASN A 32 -27.97 -23.17 -13.71
N GLY A 33 -27.37 -23.58 -14.83
CA GLY A 33 -27.85 -23.20 -16.16
C GLY A 33 -27.53 -21.79 -16.61
N HIS A 34 -26.76 -21.02 -15.83
CA HIS A 34 -26.28 -19.69 -16.20
C HIS A 34 -24.76 -19.70 -16.34
N ALA A 35 -24.27 -19.18 -17.47
CA ALA A 35 -22.85 -19.00 -17.72
C ALA A 35 -22.38 -17.76 -16.94
N ILE A 36 -21.58 -17.94 -15.89
CA ILE A 36 -20.90 -16.88 -15.17
C ILE A 36 -19.49 -16.76 -15.73
N ILE A 37 -19.18 -15.65 -16.36
CA ILE A 37 -17.81 -15.32 -16.72
C ILE A 37 -17.09 -14.88 -15.44
N VAL A 38 -16.32 -15.77 -14.84
CA VAL A 38 -15.46 -15.43 -13.71
C VAL A 38 -14.14 -14.95 -14.29
N ASP A 39 -13.95 -13.64 -14.32
CA ASP A 39 -12.65 -13.02 -14.61
C ASP A 39 -11.72 -13.28 -13.41
N THR A 40 -11.03 -14.40 -13.43
CA THR A 40 -10.18 -14.87 -12.32
C THR A 40 -8.70 -14.70 -12.59
N MET A 41 -8.28 -13.73 -13.41
CA MET A 41 -6.85 -13.44 -13.51
C MET A 41 -6.60 -11.94 -13.62
N ARG A 42 -6.36 -11.27 -12.48
CA ARG A 42 -5.40 -10.16 -12.51
C ARG A 42 -4.06 -10.78 -12.92
N PRO A 43 -3.45 -10.36 -14.04
CA PRO A 43 -2.15 -10.89 -14.42
C PRO A 43 -1.17 -10.62 -13.28
N LEU A 44 -0.53 -11.66 -12.77
CA LEU A 44 0.61 -11.50 -11.86
C LEU A 44 1.63 -10.66 -12.61
N PRO A 45 2.24 -9.63 -11.99
CA PRO A 45 3.30 -8.89 -12.64
C PRO A 45 4.36 -9.87 -13.08
N SER A 46 4.90 -9.68 -14.29
CA SER A 46 5.93 -10.53 -14.84
C SER A 46 7.08 -10.68 -13.86
N VAL A 47 7.40 -11.90 -13.46
CA VAL A 47 8.59 -12.23 -12.66
C VAL A 47 9.86 -12.15 -13.51
N GLU A 48 9.72 -12.05 -14.82
CA GLU A 48 10.81 -12.11 -15.79
C GLU A 48 11.94 -11.08 -15.56
N PRO A 49 11.67 -9.82 -15.17
CA PRO A 49 12.75 -8.87 -14.86
C PRO A 49 13.67 -9.35 -13.73
N PHE A 50 13.14 -10.06 -12.74
CA PHE A 50 13.91 -10.62 -11.63
C PHE A 50 14.68 -11.88 -12.07
N LEU A 51 14.04 -12.75 -12.85
CA LEU A 51 14.67 -13.95 -13.39
C LEU A 51 15.82 -13.58 -14.33
N TYR A 52 15.68 -12.53 -15.12
CA TYR A 52 16.76 -12.00 -15.95
C TYR A 52 18.00 -11.60 -15.15
N GLN A 53 17.80 -10.91 -14.01
CA GLN A 53 18.93 -10.54 -13.14
C GLN A 53 19.63 -11.76 -12.56
N LEU A 54 18.88 -12.78 -12.12
CA LEU A 54 19.45 -14.03 -11.61
C LEU A 54 20.24 -14.80 -12.67
N ARG A 55 19.73 -14.86 -13.92
CA ARG A 55 20.43 -15.53 -15.03
C ARG A 55 21.79 -14.92 -15.34
N ARG A 56 22.02 -13.67 -14.99
CA ARG A 56 23.29 -12.97 -15.19
C ARG A 56 24.35 -13.31 -14.12
N LEU A 57 23.97 -13.97 -13.05
CA LEU A 57 24.92 -14.38 -12.03
C LEU A 57 25.81 -15.53 -12.56
N PRO A 58 27.13 -15.42 -12.43
CA PRO A 58 28.08 -16.37 -13.10
C PRO A 58 27.93 -17.82 -12.62
N PHE A 59 27.39 -18.02 -11.42
CA PHE A 59 27.17 -19.32 -10.83
C PHE A 59 25.81 -19.94 -11.18
N VAL A 60 24.90 -19.19 -11.81
CA VAL A 60 23.55 -19.66 -12.20
C VAL A 60 23.61 -20.31 -13.59
N LYS A 61 23.21 -21.57 -13.67
CA LYS A 61 23.17 -22.36 -14.91
C LYS A 61 21.75 -22.53 -15.47
N GLY A 62 20.74 -22.39 -14.64
CA GLY A 62 19.36 -22.49 -15.05
C GLY A 62 18.40 -22.06 -13.96
N ILE A 63 17.22 -21.63 -14.38
CA ILE A 63 16.17 -21.15 -13.47
C ILE A 63 14.84 -21.71 -13.95
N ASP A 64 14.07 -22.28 -13.02
CA ASP A 64 12.69 -22.70 -13.24
C ASP A 64 11.78 -22.04 -12.21
N PHE A 65 10.73 -21.39 -12.67
CA PHE A 65 9.73 -20.77 -11.81
C PHE A 65 8.39 -21.46 -11.98
N SER A 66 7.73 -21.82 -10.88
CA SER A 66 6.43 -22.45 -10.88
C SER A 66 5.49 -21.77 -9.88
N MET A 67 4.22 -21.58 -10.28
CA MET A 67 3.19 -21.10 -9.36
C MET A 67 2.73 -22.23 -8.44
N PRO A 68 2.42 -21.95 -7.17
CA PRO A 68 1.87 -22.96 -6.26
C PRO A 68 0.49 -23.41 -6.73
N ASN A 69 0.18 -24.70 -6.53
CA ASN A 69 -1.19 -25.19 -6.67
C ASN A 69 -2.08 -24.48 -5.63
N ARG A 70 -3.21 -23.92 -6.06
CA ARG A 70 -4.10 -22.99 -5.34
C ARG A 70 -4.85 -23.55 -4.11
N ASN A 71 -4.33 -24.55 -3.40
CA ASN A 71 -4.98 -25.12 -2.22
C ASN A 71 -4.25 -24.73 -0.92
N GLY A 72 -4.23 -23.46 -0.57
CA GLY A 72 -3.73 -23.02 0.74
C GLY A 72 -3.36 -21.54 0.76
N ASP A 73 -3.87 -20.83 1.74
CA ASP A 73 -3.57 -19.44 2.08
C ASP A 73 -2.16 -19.35 2.73
N SER A 74 -1.11 -19.68 1.96
CA SER A 74 0.27 -19.75 2.47
C SER A 74 1.07 -18.46 2.32
N GLY A 75 0.50 -17.41 1.70
CA GLY A 75 1.23 -16.16 1.42
C GLY A 75 2.41 -16.32 0.45
N ILE A 76 2.54 -17.48 -0.22
CA ILE A 76 3.60 -17.78 -1.17
C ILE A 76 3.05 -17.66 -2.59
N ASP A 77 3.70 -16.83 -3.40
CA ASP A 77 3.28 -16.54 -4.78
C ASP A 77 3.92 -17.47 -5.80
N GLY A 78 4.99 -18.21 -5.42
CA GLY A 78 5.67 -19.13 -6.32
C GLY A 78 6.78 -19.95 -5.65
N VAL A 79 7.34 -20.87 -6.44
CA VAL A 79 8.56 -21.59 -6.10
C VAL A 79 9.57 -21.37 -7.20
N LEU A 80 10.76 -20.92 -6.84
CA LEU A 80 11.87 -20.70 -7.74
C LEU A 80 12.93 -21.79 -7.50
N LYS A 81 13.35 -22.45 -8.57
CA LYS A 81 14.48 -23.39 -8.57
C LYS A 81 15.65 -22.76 -9.30
N VAL A 82 16.78 -22.65 -8.63
CA VAL A 82 18.03 -22.12 -9.20
C VAL A 82 19.03 -23.25 -9.30
N ARG A 83 19.45 -23.60 -10.53
CA ARG A 83 20.46 -24.60 -10.80
C ARG A 83 21.83 -23.96 -10.90
N THR A 84 22.80 -24.53 -10.22
CA THR A 84 24.21 -24.15 -10.27
C THR A 84 25.07 -25.35 -10.70
N THR A 85 26.38 -25.21 -10.73
CA THR A 85 27.31 -26.32 -10.96
C THR A 85 27.29 -27.36 -9.83
N ASP A 86 26.94 -26.95 -8.62
CA ASP A 86 27.04 -27.80 -7.42
C ASP A 86 25.67 -28.35 -6.96
N GLY A 87 24.57 -27.95 -7.60
CA GLY A 87 23.25 -28.46 -7.25
C GLY A 87 22.12 -27.54 -7.57
N THR A 88 20.94 -27.88 -7.08
CA THR A 88 19.70 -27.12 -7.24
C THR A 88 19.24 -26.57 -5.89
N TYR A 89 18.92 -25.30 -5.86
CA TYR A 89 18.42 -24.56 -4.68
C TYR A 89 17.01 -24.09 -4.93
N ASN A 90 16.12 -24.34 -3.98
CA ASN A 90 14.73 -23.93 -4.05
C ASN A 90 14.51 -22.72 -3.16
N PHE A 91 13.59 -21.85 -3.58
CA PHE A 91 13.11 -20.70 -2.81
C PHE A 91 11.60 -20.66 -2.82
N LEU A 92 11.01 -20.29 -1.68
CA LEU A 92 9.63 -19.86 -1.59
C LEU A 92 9.56 -18.38 -1.97
N VAL A 93 8.83 -18.07 -3.04
CA VAL A 93 8.76 -16.69 -3.56
C VAL A 93 7.55 -15.97 -3.00
N GLU A 94 7.80 -14.80 -2.43
CA GLU A 94 6.78 -13.83 -2.04
C GLU A 94 7.00 -12.54 -2.84
N GLN A 95 5.99 -12.09 -3.59
CA GLN A 95 6.06 -10.91 -4.43
C GLN A 95 5.32 -9.74 -3.80
N LYS A 96 5.99 -8.63 -3.60
CA LYS A 96 5.38 -7.39 -3.12
C LYS A 96 5.35 -6.34 -4.22
N ARG A 97 4.14 -5.93 -4.62
CA ARG A 97 3.91 -4.89 -5.62
C ARG A 97 4.04 -3.49 -5.03
N SER A 98 3.66 -3.36 -3.76
CA SER A 98 3.80 -2.13 -2.99
C SER A 98 5.24 -1.94 -2.52
N TYR A 99 5.58 -0.72 -2.16
CA TYR A 99 6.86 -0.44 -1.51
C TYR A 99 6.93 -1.16 -0.16
N LEU A 100 8.15 -1.58 0.20
CA LEU A 100 8.42 -2.21 1.50
C LEU A 100 8.42 -1.16 2.61
N ASP A 101 7.25 -0.96 3.22
CA ASP A 101 7.18 -0.19 4.46
C ASP A 101 7.72 -0.98 5.66
N ARG A 102 7.83 -0.32 6.80
CA ARG A 102 8.31 -0.99 8.03
C ARG A 102 7.40 -2.12 8.49
N GLY A 103 6.10 -2.02 8.21
CA GLY A 103 5.12 -3.01 8.61
C GLY A 103 5.21 -4.27 7.78
N ILE A 104 5.21 -4.14 6.46
CA ILE A 104 5.42 -5.23 5.51
C ILE A 104 6.75 -5.92 5.79
N LEU A 105 7.81 -5.13 6.03
CA LEU A 105 9.13 -5.66 6.37
C LEU A 105 9.12 -6.47 7.67
N ASN A 106 8.47 -5.97 8.73
CA ASN A 106 8.34 -6.71 9.99
C ASN A 106 7.52 -7.99 9.83
N ALA A 107 6.43 -7.94 9.05
CA ALA A 107 5.61 -9.12 8.75
C ALA A 107 6.41 -10.18 7.97
N LEU A 108 7.18 -9.79 6.97
CA LEU A 108 8.08 -10.67 6.21
C LEU A 108 9.13 -11.33 7.12
N ILE A 109 9.77 -10.55 8.00
CA ILE A 109 10.76 -11.06 8.96
C ILE A 109 10.11 -12.02 9.95
N ALA A 110 8.91 -11.71 10.44
CA ALA A 110 8.18 -12.61 11.33
C ALA A 110 7.73 -13.90 10.61
N HIS A 111 7.31 -13.80 9.35
CA HIS A 111 6.91 -14.93 8.52
C HIS A 111 8.12 -15.85 8.23
N SER A 112 9.26 -15.29 7.84
CA SER A 112 10.46 -16.09 7.58
C SER A 112 10.93 -16.88 8.81
N LYS A 113 10.81 -16.29 10.02
CA LYS A 113 11.16 -16.97 11.28
C LYS A 113 10.21 -18.09 11.67
N ARG A 114 8.93 -18.02 11.29
CA ARG A 114 7.94 -19.07 11.59
C ARG A 114 8.07 -20.27 10.66
N GLY A 115 8.70 -20.11 9.51
CA GLY A 115 8.73 -21.11 8.44
C GLY A 115 7.34 -21.39 7.85
N VAL A 116 7.29 -21.93 6.67
CA VAL A 116 6.04 -22.45 6.09
C VAL A 116 5.90 -23.90 6.53
N LYS A 117 4.77 -24.27 7.15
CA LYS A 117 4.52 -25.65 7.65
C LYS A 117 4.91 -26.69 6.59
N GLY A 118 5.88 -27.55 6.92
CA GLY A 118 6.34 -28.65 6.06
C GLY A 118 7.30 -28.25 4.91
N ARG A 119 7.79 -27.01 4.85
CA ARG A 119 8.80 -26.56 3.88
C ARG A 119 9.93 -25.83 4.58
N HIS A 120 11.16 -26.22 4.25
CA HIS A 120 12.40 -25.64 4.79
C HIS A 120 13.14 -24.76 3.79
N ASP A 121 12.55 -24.55 2.60
CA ASP A 121 13.17 -23.71 1.57
C ASP A 121 13.20 -22.24 2.02
N PRO A 122 14.31 -21.52 1.79
CA PRO A 122 14.43 -20.12 2.19
C PRO A 122 13.46 -19.21 1.41
N LEU A 123 13.04 -18.12 2.06
CA LEU A 123 12.20 -17.11 1.45
C LEU A 123 13.02 -16.24 0.48
N LEU A 124 12.44 -15.98 -0.70
CA LEU A 124 12.91 -15.01 -1.67
C LEU A 124 11.83 -13.95 -1.89
N LEU A 125 12.12 -12.73 -1.48
CA LEU A 125 11.28 -11.58 -1.72
C LEU A 125 11.56 -11.01 -3.12
N LEU A 126 10.54 -10.88 -3.94
CA LEU A 126 10.57 -10.08 -5.16
C LEU A 126 9.82 -8.77 -4.90
N ALA A 127 10.49 -7.64 -4.98
CA ALA A 127 9.92 -6.35 -4.68
C ALA A 127 10.17 -5.36 -5.81
N ARG A 128 9.31 -4.36 -5.93
CA ARG A 128 9.55 -3.28 -6.88
C ARG A 128 10.86 -2.53 -6.56
N PHE A 129 11.03 -2.14 -5.30
CA PHE A 129 12.20 -1.44 -4.82
C PHE A 129 12.46 -1.77 -3.33
N VAL A 130 13.72 -2.00 -3.00
CA VAL A 130 14.19 -2.26 -1.64
C VAL A 130 15.14 -1.12 -1.21
N PRO A 131 14.67 -0.15 -0.42
CA PRO A 131 15.52 0.91 0.09
C PRO A 131 16.67 0.36 0.93
N LYS A 132 17.84 1.02 0.91
CA LYS A 132 19.03 0.56 1.64
C LYS A 132 18.76 0.17 3.11
N PRO A 133 18.04 0.96 3.95
CA PRO A 133 17.75 0.56 5.33
C PRO A 133 16.89 -0.71 5.44
N SER A 134 16.00 -0.95 4.46
CA SER A 134 15.20 -2.17 4.41
C SER A 134 16.02 -3.36 3.96
N ALA A 135 16.92 -3.17 2.99
CA ALA A 135 17.87 -4.18 2.53
C ALA A 135 18.77 -4.68 3.68
N GLU A 136 19.35 -3.78 4.46
CA GLU A 136 20.18 -4.11 5.61
C GLU A 136 19.42 -4.99 6.61
N ARG A 137 18.18 -4.67 6.93
CA ARG A 137 17.32 -5.46 7.82
C ARG A 137 16.93 -6.83 7.27
N LEU A 138 16.70 -6.93 5.95
CA LEU A 138 16.44 -8.21 5.28
C LEU A 138 17.66 -9.12 5.33
N ILE A 139 18.85 -8.57 5.07
CA ILE A 139 20.13 -9.27 5.16
C ILE A 139 20.37 -9.78 6.58
N GLU A 140 20.22 -8.92 7.59
CA GLU A 140 20.33 -9.31 9.01
C GLU A 140 19.35 -10.42 9.41
N ALA A 141 18.17 -10.45 8.77
CA ALA A 141 17.17 -11.47 8.98
C ALA A 141 17.39 -12.75 8.14
N GLY A 142 18.42 -12.79 7.29
CA GLY A 142 18.72 -13.93 6.40
C GLY A 142 17.70 -14.12 5.27
N ILE A 143 17.02 -13.05 4.85
CA ILE A 143 15.99 -13.10 3.80
C ILE A 143 16.60 -12.69 2.47
N ASN A 144 16.48 -13.58 1.48
CA ASN A 144 16.89 -13.30 0.12
C ASN A 144 15.90 -12.31 -0.54
N PHE A 145 16.40 -11.39 -1.35
CA PHE A 145 15.56 -10.46 -2.09
C PHE A 145 16.15 -10.06 -3.45
N LEU A 146 15.26 -9.63 -4.33
CA LEU A 146 15.56 -8.99 -5.61
C LEU A 146 14.60 -7.82 -5.81
N ASP A 147 15.07 -6.71 -6.35
CA ASP A 147 14.21 -5.62 -6.77
C ASP A 147 14.43 -5.26 -8.26
N GLN A 148 13.55 -4.42 -8.79
CA GLN A 148 13.62 -4.00 -10.20
C GLN A 148 14.78 -3.03 -10.47
N ALA A 149 15.30 -2.35 -9.45
CA ALA A 149 16.46 -1.46 -9.56
C ALA A 149 17.80 -2.22 -9.58
N GLY A 150 17.76 -3.54 -9.41
CA GLY A 150 18.95 -4.40 -9.37
C GLY A 150 19.59 -4.50 -8.00
N ASN A 151 18.92 -4.06 -6.92
CA ASN A 151 19.33 -4.44 -5.58
C ASN A 151 19.00 -5.89 -5.35
N MET A 152 19.92 -6.64 -4.77
CA MET A 152 19.74 -8.06 -4.49
C MET A 152 20.56 -8.53 -3.29
N HIS A 153 20.05 -9.56 -2.65
CA HIS A 153 20.79 -10.39 -1.73
C HIS A 153 20.35 -11.83 -1.96
N ILE A 154 21.24 -12.65 -2.49
CA ILE A 154 21.00 -14.05 -2.82
C ILE A 154 22.09 -14.90 -2.20
N VAL A 155 21.67 -15.87 -1.39
CA VAL A 155 22.54 -16.89 -0.78
C VAL A 155 22.08 -18.28 -1.23
N LEU A 156 22.97 -19.01 -1.89
CA LEU A 156 22.73 -20.38 -2.36
C LEU A 156 23.66 -21.34 -1.59
N GLY A 157 23.11 -21.95 -0.57
CA GLY A 157 23.88 -22.82 0.32
C GLY A 157 25.00 -22.06 1.04
N ARG A 158 26.20 -22.67 1.12
CA ARG A 158 27.37 -22.07 1.77
C ARG A 158 28.39 -21.49 0.78
N LYS A 159 28.18 -21.67 -0.53
CA LYS A 159 29.20 -21.36 -1.53
C LYS A 159 28.95 -20.08 -2.31
N TYR A 160 27.70 -19.74 -2.53
CA TYR A 160 27.36 -18.65 -3.41
C TYR A 160 26.58 -17.58 -2.67
N GLU A 161 27.13 -16.39 -2.68
CA GLU A 161 26.49 -15.21 -2.16
C GLU A 161 26.67 -14.04 -3.14
N ARG A 162 25.61 -13.28 -3.36
CA ARG A 162 25.67 -12.02 -4.10
C ARG A 162 24.81 -10.97 -3.42
N THR A 163 25.46 -9.89 -3.01
CA THR A 163 24.79 -8.74 -2.42
C THR A 163 25.08 -7.48 -3.22
N ILE A 164 24.04 -6.79 -3.64
CA ILE A 164 24.08 -5.48 -4.30
C ILE A 164 23.02 -4.62 -3.62
N VAL A 165 23.43 -3.51 -3.01
CA VAL A 165 22.54 -2.61 -2.29
C VAL A 165 22.91 -1.16 -2.60
N GLY A 166 21.91 -0.30 -2.68
CA GLY A 166 22.10 1.13 -2.87
C GLY A 166 21.88 1.61 -4.31
N ASN A 167 21.51 0.71 -5.23
CA ASN A 167 20.98 1.15 -6.52
C ASN A 167 19.74 2.00 -6.28
N ARG A 168 19.63 3.08 -7.06
CA ARG A 168 18.45 3.95 -7.01
C ARG A 168 17.38 3.39 -7.93
N GLU A 169 16.12 3.53 -7.53
CA GLU A 169 15.00 3.26 -8.41
C GLU A 169 15.08 4.19 -9.63
N ASP A 170 15.09 3.60 -10.84
CA ASP A 170 15.04 4.37 -12.06
C ASP A 170 13.73 5.16 -12.16
N ALA A 171 13.82 6.47 -12.12
CA ALA A 171 12.65 7.36 -12.22
C ALA A 171 11.94 7.26 -13.60
N THR A 172 12.55 6.58 -14.56
CA THR A 172 12.05 6.41 -15.94
C THR A 172 11.33 5.09 -16.20
N ALA A 173 11.41 4.11 -15.28
CA ALA A 173 10.73 2.84 -15.44
C ALA A 173 9.23 2.99 -15.19
N LYS A 174 8.46 3.19 -16.26
CA LYS A 174 6.98 3.04 -16.44
C LYS A 174 6.01 3.52 -15.32
N ASP A 175 6.52 4.00 -14.21
CA ASP A 175 5.75 4.60 -13.14
C ASP A 175 5.91 6.11 -13.22
N GLY A 176 4.81 6.78 -13.43
CA GLY A 176 4.75 8.22 -13.54
C GLY A 176 5.49 8.96 -12.43
N PRO A 177 5.74 10.25 -12.58
CA PRO A 177 6.54 11.06 -11.66
C PRO A 177 6.12 10.83 -10.22
N ARG A 178 7.08 10.79 -9.29
CA ARG A 178 6.83 10.59 -7.85
C ARG A 178 5.74 11.53 -7.37
N VAL A 179 4.74 11.00 -6.67
CA VAL A 179 3.68 11.82 -6.08
C VAL A 179 4.30 12.64 -4.95
N SER A 180 4.38 13.96 -5.13
CA SER A 180 4.87 14.84 -4.08
C SER A 180 3.85 14.99 -2.95
N PRO A 181 4.24 15.43 -1.73
CA PRO A 181 3.29 15.75 -0.67
C PRO A 181 2.22 16.72 -1.13
N ALA A 182 2.58 17.76 -1.90
CA ALA A 182 1.64 18.73 -2.44
C ALA A 182 0.66 18.09 -3.45
N THR A 183 1.15 17.18 -4.27
CA THR A 183 0.30 16.41 -5.18
C THR A 183 -0.71 15.56 -4.41
N ALA A 184 -0.26 14.84 -3.37
CA ALA A 184 -1.15 14.03 -2.54
C ALA A 184 -2.21 14.89 -1.82
N GLN A 185 -1.82 16.04 -1.24
CA GLN A 185 -2.77 16.97 -0.60
C GLN A 185 -3.86 17.43 -1.57
N LEU A 186 -3.48 17.81 -2.79
CA LEU A 186 -4.44 18.27 -3.80
C LEU A 186 -5.31 17.12 -4.31
N LEU A 187 -4.76 15.92 -4.49
CA LEU A 187 -5.53 14.73 -4.87
C LEU A 187 -6.56 14.36 -3.80
N PHE A 188 -6.19 14.40 -2.52
CA PHE A 188 -7.16 14.22 -1.43
C PHE A 188 -8.26 15.26 -1.48
N THR A 189 -7.95 16.52 -1.76
CA THR A 189 -8.97 17.57 -1.90
C THR A 189 -9.98 17.24 -3.00
N PHE A 190 -9.51 16.81 -4.17
CA PHE A 190 -10.39 16.39 -5.27
C PHE A 190 -11.17 15.09 -4.98
N ALA A 191 -10.61 14.19 -4.20
CA ALA A 191 -11.25 12.93 -3.85
C ALA A 191 -12.30 13.04 -2.75
N THR A 192 -12.19 14.08 -1.89
CA THR A 192 -13.01 14.22 -0.68
C THR A 192 -14.05 15.30 -0.78
N ILE A 193 -13.91 16.25 -1.70
CA ILE A 193 -14.80 17.42 -1.84
C ILE A 193 -15.28 17.47 -3.29
N GLU A 194 -16.55 17.17 -3.48
CA GLU A 194 -17.17 17.09 -4.82
C GLU A 194 -17.09 18.44 -5.56
N GLU A 195 -17.29 19.53 -4.86
CA GLU A 195 -17.26 20.89 -5.39
C GLU A 195 -15.88 21.35 -5.83
N ALA A 196 -14.82 20.67 -5.36
CA ALA A 196 -13.43 21.00 -5.71
C ALA A 196 -13.17 20.98 -7.23
N LYS A 197 -13.99 20.27 -7.99
CA LYS A 197 -13.93 20.20 -9.46
C LYS A 197 -14.08 21.59 -10.10
N SER A 198 -14.92 22.44 -9.54
CA SER A 198 -15.23 23.79 -10.05
C SER A 198 -14.48 24.91 -9.31
N TRP A 199 -13.72 24.57 -8.27
CA TRP A 199 -13.08 25.56 -7.40
C TRP A 199 -11.94 26.33 -8.07
N SER A 200 -11.84 27.59 -7.70
CA SER A 200 -10.71 28.45 -8.02
C SER A 200 -9.43 27.97 -7.32
N VAL A 201 -8.27 28.40 -7.83
CA VAL A 201 -6.97 28.15 -7.19
C VAL A 201 -6.94 28.60 -5.72
N ARG A 202 -7.65 29.67 -5.37
CA ARG A 202 -7.72 30.18 -4.00
C ARG A 202 -8.46 29.22 -3.07
N GLN A 203 -9.61 28.72 -3.49
CA GLN A 203 -10.42 27.76 -2.71
C GLN A 203 -9.69 26.43 -2.56
N LEU A 204 -9.07 25.93 -3.63
CA LEU A 204 -8.23 24.73 -3.57
C LEU A 204 -7.03 24.91 -2.64
N ALA A 205 -6.41 26.09 -2.64
CA ALA A 205 -5.28 26.39 -1.76
C ALA A 205 -5.67 26.33 -0.27
N GLU A 206 -6.82 26.92 0.05
CA GLU A 206 -7.36 26.91 1.41
C GLU A 206 -7.72 25.49 1.87
N ALA A 207 -8.43 24.73 1.04
CA ALA A 207 -8.87 23.38 1.38
C ALA A 207 -7.73 22.37 1.45
N SER A 208 -6.74 22.48 0.57
CA SER A 208 -5.59 21.57 0.55
C SER A 208 -4.47 21.95 1.52
N GLY A 209 -4.49 23.16 2.08
CA GLY A 209 -3.37 23.70 2.89
C GLY A 209 -2.11 24.03 2.08
N LEU A 210 -2.26 24.26 0.76
CA LEU A 210 -1.16 24.58 -0.15
C LEU A 210 -1.12 26.07 -0.50
N GLY A 211 0.04 26.58 -0.87
CA GLY A 211 0.13 27.90 -1.49
C GLY A 211 -0.49 27.93 -2.90
N LYS A 212 -1.05 29.07 -3.32
CA LYS A 212 -1.71 29.23 -4.63
C LYS A 212 -0.83 28.80 -5.82
N SER A 213 0.44 29.17 -5.82
CA SER A 213 1.39 28.78 -6.88
C SER A 213 1.58 27.27 -6.94
N ASN A 214 1.67 26.60 -5.78
CA ASN A 214 1.75 25.14 -5.72
C ASN A 214 0.51 24.48 -6.29
N VAL A 215 -0.69 24.97 -5.92
CA VAL A 215 -1.96 24.45 -6.44
C VAL A 215 -2.00 24.56 -7.98
N ALA A 216 -1.65 25.71 -8.52
CA ALA A 216 -1.66 25.92 -9.98
C ALA A 216 -0.71 24.95 -10.68
N ASN A 217 0.52 24.83 -10.20
CA ASN A 217 1.54 23.94 -10.76
C ASN A 217 1.14 22.45 -10.64
N VAL A 218 0.71 22.03 -9.46
CA VAL A 218 0.31 20.63 -9.21
C VAL A 218 -0.92 20.26 -10.03
N ARG A 219 -1.91 21.15 -10.12
CA ARG A 219 -3.09 20.94 -10.94
C ARG A 219 -2.73 20.74 -12.41
N GLN A 220 -1.83 21.58 -12.95
CA GLN A 220 -1.35 21.42 -14.31
C GLN A 220 -0.62 20.08 -14.50
N GLN A 221 0.28 19.72 -13.59
CA GLN A 221 0.97 18.41 -13.63
C GLN A 221 -0.01 17.22 -13.60
N LEU A 222 -1.09 17.30 -12.82
CA LEU A 222 -2.11 16.25 -12.77
C LEU A 222 -2.88 16.14 -14.10
N VAL A 223 -3.10 17.26 -14.80
CA VAL A 223 -3.69 17.27 -16.15
C VAL A 223 -2.72 16.67 -17.17
N ASP A 224 -1.45 17.08 -17.16
CA ASP A 224 -0.41 16.59 -18.07
C ASP A 224 -0.19 15.07 -17.91
N ARG A 225 -0.32 14.59 -16.70
CA ARG A 225 -0.24 13.15 -16.36
C ARG A 225 -1.53 12.38 -16.66
N GLY A 226 -2.59 13.06 -17.07
CA GLY A 226 -3.90 12.46 -17.36
C GLY A 226 -4.63 11.90 -16.12
N VAL A 227 -4.29 12.34 -14.91
CA VAL A 227 -5.03 12.03 -13.67
C VAL A 227 -6.28 12.89 -13.59
N LEU A 228 -6.13 14.18 -13.93
CA LEU A 228 -7.24 15.12 -14.11
C LEU A 228 -7.48 15.38 -15.59
N LYS A 229 -8.75 15.60 -15.94
CA LYS A 229 -9.19 16.10 -17.24
C LYS A 229 -9.78 17.49 -17.04
N LYS A 230 -9.34 18.46 -17.84
CA LYS A 230 -9.95 19.78 -17.87
C LYS A 230 -11.14 19.75 -18.83
N SER A 231 -12.33 20.11 -18.32
CA SER A 231 -13.58 20.23 -19.08
C SER A 231 -14.14 21.66 -18.89
N GLY A 232 -13.86 22.55 -19.85
CA GLY A 232 -14.21 23.96 -19.71
C GLY A 232 -13.51 24.64 -18.53
N ARG A 233 -14.28 25.01 -17.52
CA ARG A 233 -13.76 25.59 -16.25
C ARG A 233 -13.54 24.56 -15.15
N GLU A 234 -13.98 23.33 -15.32
CA GLU A 234 -13.95 22.27 -14.32
C GLU A 234 -12.77 21.33 -14.53
N PHE A 235 -12.41 20.60 -13.45
CA PHE A 235 -11.37 19.60 -13.44
C PHE A 235 -11.93 18.30 -12.87
N GLU A 236 -12.02 17.28 -13.70
CA GLU A 236 -12.58 15.98 -13.34
C GLU A 236 -11.48 14.94 -13.14
N ILE A 237 -11.71 14.02 -12.22
CA ILE A 237 -10.88 12.82 -12.07
C ILE A 237 -11.17 11.90 -13.26
N ARG A 238 -10.14 11.55 -14.03
CA ARG A 238 -10.30 10.76 -15.26
C ARG A 238 -10.62 9.30 -14.97
N GLU A 239 -9.90 8.70 -14.04
CA GLU A 239 -10.03 7.29 -13.68
C GLU A 239 -9.95 7.09 -12.16
N LYS A 240 -11.00 6.56 -11.54
CA LYS A 240 -11.05 6.33 -10.08
C LYS A 240 -9.96 5.36 -9.60
N ALA A 241 -9.69 4.29 -10.33
CA ALA A 241 -8.66 3.31 -9.96
C ALA A 241 -7.26 3.94 -9.91
N ARG A 242 -6.95 4.78 -10.89
CA ARG A 242 -5.68 5.51 -10.93
C ARG A 242 -5.57 6.54 -9.81
N LEU A 243 -6.66 7.25 -9.52
CA LEU A 243 -6.71 8.16 -8.37
C LEU A 243 -6.38 7.43 -7.08
N GLN A 244 -7.02 6.27 -6.84
CA GLN A 244 -6.79 5.47 -5.64
C GLN A 244 -5.32 5.05 -5.50
N GLU A 245 -4.72 4.56 -6.58
CA GLU A 245 -3.29 4.18 -6.58
C GLU A 245 -2.38 5.38 -6.27
N GLU A 246 -2.62 6.52 -6.92
CA GLU A 246 -1.84 7.75 -6.69
C GLU A 246 -2.03 8.29 -5.25
N LEU A 247 -3.23 8.20 -4.70
CA LEU A 247 -3.53 8.60 -3.31
C LEU A 247 -2.78 7.73 -2.31
N LEU A 248 -2.87 6.40 -2.44
CA LEU A 248 -2.19 5.48 -1.53
C LEU A 248 -0.68 5.66 -1.58
N ARG A 249 -0.10 5.69 -2.78
CA ARG A 249 1.34 5.93 -2.96
C ARG A 249 1.77 7.28 -2.39
N GLY A 250 1.02 8.34 -2.74
CA GLY A 250 1.32 9.69 -2.28
C GLY A 250 1.20 9.83 -0.77
N TYR A 251 0.21 9.16 -0.17
CA TYR A 251 0.02 9.17 1.27
C TYR A 251 1.18 8.47 1.98
N GLU A 252 1.43 7.23 1.65
CA GLU A 252 2.42 6.38 2.31
C GLU A 252 3.84 6.96 2.22
N PHE A 253 4.28 7.31 1.00
CA PHE A 253 5.69 7.64 0.76
C PHE A 253 6.04 9.11 0.82
N ALA A 254 5.06 10.00 0.68
CA ALA A 254 5.32 11.42 0.63
C ALA A 254 4.59 12.21 1.73
N LEU A 255 3.28 12.02 1.85
CA LEU A 255 2.48 12.89 2.70
C LEU A 255 2.55 12.47 4.17
N ARG A 256 2.25 11.21 4.48
CA ARG A 256 2.24 10.73 5.87
C ARG A 256 3.56 10.92 6.61
N PRO A 257 4.74 10.62 6.03
CA PRO A 257 6.02 10.90 6.69
C PRO A 257 6.23 12.38 6.99
N LYS A 258 5.74 13.27 6.12
CA LYS A 258 5.81 14.72 6.31
C LYS A 258 4.85 15.22 7.40
N LEU A 259 3.69 14.58 7.53
CA LEU A 259 2.67 14.94 8.53
C LEU A 259 2.99 14.38 9.91
N LEU A 260 3.80 13.34 10.01
CA LEU A 260 4.12 12.68 11.27
C LEU A 260 4.83 13.65 12.24
N ILE A 261 4.15 13.96 13.35
CA ILE A 261 4.73 14.71 14.48
C ILE A 261 5.54 13.75 15.36
N GLY A 262 4.99 12.57 15.63
CA GLY A 262 5.66 11.54 16.39
C GLY A 262 4.72 10.46 16.91
N ARG A 263 5.33 9.46 17.56
CA ARG A 263 4.65 8.44 18.35
C ARG A 263 4.85 8.71 19.83
N PHE A 264 3.82 8.44 20.61
CA PHE A 264 3.80 8.77 22.03
C PHE A 264 3.12 7.66 22.82
N ARG A 265 3.56 7.50 24.06
CA ARG A 265 2.82 6.82 25.12
C ARG A 265 2.21 7.83 26.08
N THR A 266 1.10 7.46 26.68
CA THR A 266 0.38 8.23 27.69
C THR A 266 0.26 7.40 28.96
N PRO A 267 -0.14 7.98 30.11
CA PRO A 267 -0.36 7.20 31.34
C PRO A 267 -1.45 6.15 31.22
N GLN A 268 -2.43 6.35 30.34
CA GLN A 268 -3.51 5.41 30.08
C GLN A 268 -3.03 4.29 29.15
N ASN A 269 -3.49 3.07 29.35
CA ASN A 269 -3.17 1.92 28.53
C ASN A 269 -4.29 1.54 27.56
N ASP A 270 -5.53 1.88 27.90
CA ASP A 270 -6.70 1.62 27.05
C ASP A 270 -6.97 2.78 26.10
N LEU A 271 -7.35 2.48 24.86
CA LEU A 271 -7.59 3.51 23.82
C LEU A 271 -8.80 4.39 24.11
N ASP A 272 -9.83 3.87 24.80
CA ASP A 272 -11.02 4.65 25.14
C ASP A 272 -10.74 5.65 26.26
N ASP A 273 -9.93 5.24 27.25
CA ASP A 273 -9.45 6.13 28.30
C ASP A 273 -8.56 7.24 27.70
N ILE A 274 -7.66 6.88 26.77
CA ILE A 274 -6.83 7.85 26.06
C ILE A 274 -7.70 8.86 25.30
N LEU A 275 -8.68 8.38 24.53
CA LEU A 275 -9.58 9.24 23.74
C LEU A 275 -10.42 10.15 24.63
N THR A 276 -10.89 9.65 25.78
CA THR A 276 -11.64 10.43 26.77
C THR A 276 -10.83 11.61 27.30
N GLU A 277 -9.58 11.36 27.70
CA GLU A 277 -8.68 12.40 28.17
C GLU A 277 -8.29 13.38 27.04
N PHE A 278 -8.08 12.87 25.81
CA PHE A 278 -7.77 13.71 24.66
C PHE A 278 -8.93 14.64 24.30
N LYS A 279 -10.18 14.15 24.32
CA LYS A 279 -11.38 14.96 24.08
C LYS A 279 -11.47 16.15 25.07
N LYS A 280 -11.15 15.92 26.35
CA LYS A 280 -11.08 16.99 27.36
C LYS A 280 -9.95 17.97 27.06
N ALA A 281 -8.73 17.48 26.88
CA ALA A 281 -7.55 18.30 26.66
C ALA A 281 -7.64 19.16 25.38
N PHE A 282 -8.12 18.58 24.27
CA PHE A 282 -8.28 19.28 23.01
C PHE A 282 -9.35 20.39 23.10
N ARG A 283 -10.44 20.15 23.86
CA ARG A 283 -11.44 21.18 24.15
C ARG A 283 -10.87 22.34 24.99
N GLU A 284 -10.14 22.00 26.06
CA GLU A 284 -9.54 22.99 26.98
C GLU A 284 -8.56 23.91 26.26
N ILE A 285 -7.80 23.38 25.27
CA ILE A 285 -6.74 24.10 24.55
C ILE A 285 -7.20 24.58 23.17
N SER A 286 -8.45 24.32 22.80
CA SER A 286 -9.04 24.66 21.49
C SER A 286 -8.28 24.07 20.30
N ILE A 287 -7.83 22.81 20.40
CA ILE A 287 -7.19 22.08 19.32
C ILE A 287 -8.26 21.43 18.43
N ARG A 288 -8.17 21.69 17.13
CA ARG A 288 -8.96 20.94 16.13
C ARG A 288 -8.29 19.62 15.82
N TRP A 289 -9.05 18.54 15.88
CA TRP A 289 -8.54 17.19 15.74
C TRP A 289 -9.52 16.24 15.07
N SER A 290 -9.04 15.13 14.57
CA SER A 290 -9.86 14.01 14.09
C SER A 290 -9.10 12.70 14.20
N VAL A 291 -9.83 11.62 14.44
CA VAL A 291 -9.28 10.26 14.51
C VAL A 291 -9.29 9.62 13.12
N THR A 292 -8.26 8.85 12.82
CA THR A 292 -8.12 8.08 11.58
C THR A 292 -7.70 6.63 11.88
N GLY A 293 -7.45 5.82 10.85
CA GLY A 293 -7.01 4.43 10.98
C GLY A 293 -8.03 3.51 11.67
N GLY A 294 -7.54 2.53 12.44
CA GLY A 294 -8.36 1.47 13.05
C GLY A 294 -9.49 1.97 13.94
N PRO A 295 -9.25 2.87 14.92
CA PRO A 295 -10.31 3.37 15.78
C PRO A 295 -11.42 4.11 15.00
N ALA A 296 -11.05 4.89 13.96
CA ALA A 296 -12.03 5.57 13.11
C ALA A 296 -12.83 4.57 12.24
N ALA A 297 -12.17 3.54 11.71
CA ALA A 297 -12.84 2.46 10.99
C ALA A 297 -13.81 1.71 11.90
N SER A 298 -13.41 1.41 13.14
CA SER A 298 -14.28 0.78 14.13
C SER A 298 -15.53 1.61 14.46
N ALA A 299 -15.39 2.93 14.51
CA ALA A 299 -16.53 3.83 14.73
C ALA A 299 -17.52 3.84 13.57
N LEU A 300 -17.04 3.61 12.34
CA LEU A 300 -17.87 3.53 11.13
C LEU A 300 -18.49 2.15 10.92
N GLN A 301 -17.72 1.08 11.09
CA GLN A 301 -18.07 -0.28 10.63
C GLN A 301 -18.16 -1.31 11.76
N LYS A 302 -17.65 -1.02 12.98
CA LYS A 302 -17.59 -1.93 14.15
C LYS A 302 -16.77 -3.22 13.90
N PHE A 303 -15.91 -3.25 12.90
CA PHE A 303 -15.19 -4.45 12.48
C PHE A 303 -13.74 -4.53 13.02
N TYR A 304 -12.95 -3.46 12.85
CA TYR A 304 -11.54 -3.44 13.19
C TYR A 304 -11.13 -2.17 13.91
N ARG A 305 -10.53 -2.30 15.09
CA ARG A 305 -10.09 -1.16 15.91
C ARG A 305 -8.58 -0.94 15.87
N GLY A 306 -7.81 -2.02 15.78
CA GLY A 306 -6.35 -1.97 15.87
C GLY A 306 -5.83 -1.63 17.27
N LEU A 307 -4.51 -1.49 17.37
CA LEU A 307 -3.80 -1.19 18.61
C LEU A 307 -3.20 0.23 18.62
N GLU A 308 -3.31 0.95 17.54
CA GLU A 308 -2.75 2.29 17.34
C GLU A 308 -3.86 3.33 17.25
N LEU A 309 -3.55 4.53 17.71
CA LEU A 309 -4.45 5.67 17.70
C LEU A 309 -3.84 6.81 16.88
N PRO A 310 -3.96 6.79 15.55
CA PRO A 310 -3.53 7.89 14.71
C PRO A 310 -4.56 9.03 14.75
N ILE A 311 -4.07 10.25 15.01
CA ILE A 311 -4.88 11.45 15.19
C ILE A 311 -4.30 12.59 14.37
N PHE A 312 -5.12 13.22 13.53
CA PHE A 312 -4.81 14.50 12.93
C PHE A 312 -5.08 15.63 13.92
N ILE A 313 -4.14 16.56 14.02
CA ILE A 313 -4.25 17.77 14.84
C ILE A 313 -3.76 18.99 14.06
N ASP A 314 -4.39 20.14 14.29
CA ASP A 314 -3.99 21.39 13.62
C ASP A 314 -2.72 21.99 14.22
N SER A 315 -2.49 21.77 15.52
CA SER A 315 -1.30 22.24 16.23
C SER A 315 -0.91 21.29 17.37
N PHE A 316 0.38 21.30 17.74
CA PHE A 316 0.91 20.50 18.83
C PHE A 316 1.76 21.35 19.79
N PRO A 317 1.11 22.25 20.57
CA PRO A 317 1.81 23.10 21.51
C PRO A 317 2.34 22.31 22.71
N ASP A 318 3.41 22.84 23.35
CA ASP A 318 3.99 22.22 24.57
C ASP A 318 2.96 22.10 25.72
N GLN A 319 1.99 23.01 25.78
CA GLN A 319 0.89 22.94 26.73
C GLN A 319 0.06 21.66 26.54
N LEU A 320 -0.24 21.27 25.29
CA LEU A 320 -0.95 20.04 24.99
C LEU A 320 -0.14 18.81 25.40
N ARG A 321 1.15 18.77 25.08
CA ARG A 321 2.04 17.68 25.46
C ARG A 321 2.09 17.48 26.97
N ARG A 322 2.21 18.57 27.73
CA ARG A 322 2.18 18.53 29.20
C ARG A 322 0.84 18.08 29.75
N ARG A 323 -0.26 18.60 29.20
CA ARG A 323 -1.64 18.26 29.62
C ARG A 323 -1.94 16.77 29.41
N LEU A 324 -1.52 16.20 28.29
CA LEU A 324 -1.67 14.78 27.96
C LEU A 324 -0.63 13.89 28.65
N ARG A 325 0.38 14.46 29.29
CA ARG A 325 1.54 13.72 29.83
C ARG A 325 2.15 12.77 28.80
N SER A 326 2.13 13.18 27.52
CA SER A 326 2.58 12.35 26.40
C SER A 326 4.12 12.36 26.33
N ILE A 327 4.70 11.16 26.34
CA ILE A 327 6.15 10.95 26.27
C ILE A 327 6.46 10.35 24.88
N PRO A 328 7.44 10.92 24.14
CA PRO A 328 7.88 10.34 22.89
C PRO A 328 8.31 8.88 23.07
N ASP A 329 7.74 7.98 22.28
CA ASP A 329 8.02 6.55 22.32
C ASP A 329 7.82 5.95 20.93
N LYS A 330 8.88 5.40 20.32
CA LYS A 330 8.83 4.80 18.99
C LYS A 330 7.80 3.66 18.85
N ASN A 331 7.45 3.01 19.98
CA ASN A 331 6.47 1.93 20.06
C ASN A 331 5.15 2.40 20.69
N GLY A 332 5.02 3.69 20.98
CA GLY A 332 3.82 4.25 21.58
C GLY A 332 2.59 4.09 20.71
N PRO A 333 1.42 3.82 21.28
CA PRO A 333 0.20 3.59 20.52
C PRO A 333 -0.37 4.87 19.89
N VAL A 334 -0.10 6.04 20.46
CA VAL A 334 -0.63 7.32 19.96
C VAL A 334 0.28 7.87 18.87
N ILE A 335 -0.31 8.18 17.71
CA ILE A 335 0.41 8.74 16.57
C ILE A 335 -0.20 10.10 16.25
N PHE A 336 0.55 11.18 16.47
CA PHE A 336 0.10 12.50 16.06
C PHE A 336 0.56 12.81 14.65
N LEU A 337 -0.40 13.23 13.82
CA LEU A 337 -0.24 13.68 12.45
C LEU A 337 -0.66 15.15 12.34
N ARG A 338 0.17 15.97 11.73
CA ARG A 338 -0.21 17.35 11.42
C ARG A 338 -1.31 17.37 10.38
N SER A 339 -2.37 18.11 10.60
CA SER A 339 -3.41 18.29 9.60
C SER A 339 -2.89 19.09 8.39
N PHE A 340 -3.56 18.95 7.28
CA PHE A 340 -3.34 19.75 6.08
C PHE A 340 -4.68 20.27 5.56
N GLY A 341 -4.82 21.56 5.40
CA GLY A 341 -6.07 22.19 4.99
C GLY A 341 -7.27 21.75 5.83
N THR A 342 -8.41 21.50 5.16
CA THR A 342 -9.67 21.10 5.80
C THR A 342 -9.98 19.61 5.67
N VAL A 343 -9.31 18.90 4.76
CA VAL A 343 -9.57 17.49 4.40
C VAL A 343 -9.54 16.52 5.59
N PRO A 344 -8.61 16.63 6.57
CA PRO A 344 -8.61 15.72 7.70
C PRO A 344 -9.83 15.83 8.61
N PHE A 345 -10.57 16.93 8.56
CA PHE A 345 -11.69 17.22 9.46
C PHE A 345 -13.02 17.01 8.74
N TRP A 346 -13.41 15.76 8.58
CA TRP A 346 -14.58 15.40 7.79
C TRP A 346 -15.90 15.62 8.54
N ARG A 347 -16.01 15.06 9.73
CA ARG A 347 -17.27 15.03 10.47
C ARG A 347 -17.04 15.03 11.97
N ASP A 348 -17.74 15.93 12.66
CA ASP A 348 -17.92 15.82 14.10
C ASP A 348 -18.88 14.66 14.39
N ALA A 349 -18.41 13.68 15.14
CA ALA A 349 -19.14 12.47 15.47
C ALA A 349 -18.90 12.08 16.94
N GLU A 350 -19.82 11.32 17.49
CA GLU A 350 -19.59 10.67 18.77
C GLU A 350 -19.07 9.24 18.51
N PRO A 351 -18.11 8.76 19.28
CA PRO A 351 -17.52 9.38 20.48
C PRO A 351 -16.41 10.41 20.21
N PHE A 352 -15.97 10.59 18.98
CA PHE A 352 -14.88 11.51 18.58
C PHE A 352 -15.03 11.95 17.11
N PRO A 353 -14.44 13.10 16.72
CA PRO A 353 -14.46 13.54 15.33
C PRO A 353 -13.64 12.63 14.43
N LEU A 354 -14.14 12.42 13.21
CA LEU A 354 -13.59 11.49 12.24
C LEU A 354 -12.88 12.20 11.08
N ALA A 355 -11.76 11.65 10.67
CA ALA A 355 -11.15 11.98 9.40
C ALA A 355 -12.01 11.45 8.24
N HIS A 356 -11.78 11.99 7.03
CA HIS A 356 -12.50 11.53 5.83
C HIS A 356 -12.19 10.05 5.52
N PRO A 357 -13.16 9.25 5.05
CA PRO A 357 -12.97 7.83 4.74
C PRO A 357 -11.75 7.53 3.84
N TRP A 358 -11.41 8.39 2.89
CA TRP A 358 -10.17 8.26 2.11
C TRP A 358 -8.90 8.29 2.96
N LEU A 359 -8.84 9.10 4.02
CA LEU A 359 -7.69 9.13 4.92
C LEU A 359 -7.68 7.92 5.87
N ILE A 360 -8.86 7.50 6.35
CA ILE A 360 -9.00 6.27 7.14
C ILE A 360 -8.54 5.08 6.32
N TYR A 361 -9.01 4.95 5.08
CA TYR A 361 -8.59 3.93 4.13
C TYR A 361 -7.08 3.90 3.93
N SER A 362 -6.48 5.07 3.71
CA SER A 362 -5.04 5.19 3.49
C SER A 362 -4.23 4.80 4.73
N GLU A 363 -4.67 5.12 5.94
CA GLU A 363 -4.03 4.68 7.19
C GLU A 363 -4.17 3.17 7.39
N LEU A 364 -5.33 2.58 7.12
CA LEU A 364 -5.53 1.14 7.20
C LEU A 364 -4.64 0.39 6.21
N MET A 365 -4.56 0.86 4.97
CA MET A 365 -3.68 0.28 3.95
C MET A 365 -2.19 0.44 4.26
N ASN A 366 -1.83 1.43 5.07
CA ASN A 366 -0.46 1.66 5.57
C ASN A 366 -0.13 0.82 6.82
N SER A 367 -1.10 0.09 7.37
CA SER A 367 -0.89 -0.79 8.51
C SER A 367 -0.18 -2.09 8.09
N SER A 368 0.57 -2.67 9.03
CA SER A 368 1.16 -4.00 8.88
C SER A 368 0.23 -5.15 9.26
N ASP A 369 -0.94 -4.83 9.82
CA ASP A 369 -1.94 -5.82 10.23
C ASP A 369 -2.80 -6.21 9.04
N PRO A 370 -2.82 -7.48 8.60
CA PRO A 370 -3.69 -7.94 7.51
C PRO A 370 -5.17 -7.64 7.74
N ARG A 371 -5.63 -7.65 8.99
CA ARG A 371 -7.03 -7.34 9.36
C ARG A 371 -7.37 -5.87 9.10
N ALA A 372 -6.37 -4.98 9.16
CA ALA A 372 -6.56 -3.58 8.77
C ALA A 372 -6.84 -3.46 7.26
N HIS A 373 -6.18 -4.27 6.44
CA HIS A 373 -6.42 -4.29 4.99
C HIS A 373 -7.82 -4.82 4.66
N GLU A 374 -8.29 -5.85 5.37
CA GLU A 374 -9.67 -6.34 5.23
C GLU A 374 -10.68 -5.25 5.59
N ALA A 375 -10.45 -4.55 6.71
CA ALA A 375 -11.28 -3.42 7.12
C ALA A 375 -11.24 -2.26 6.12
N ALA A 376 -10.08 -2.02 5.49
CA ALA A 376 -9.95 -1.02 4.43
C ALA A 376 -10.82 -1.36 3.21
N GLU A 377 -10.80 -2.60 2.74
CA GLU A 377 -11.61 -3.00 1.59
C GLU A 377 -13.13 -2.97 1.91
N GLU A 378 -13.51 -3.25 3.15
CA GLU A 378 -14.89 -3.07 3.63
C GLU A 378 -15.29 -1.59 3.60
N LEU A 379 -14.47 -0.72 4.21
CA LEU A 379 -14.67 0.72 4.26
C LEU A 379 -14.77 1.31 2.84
N LYS A 380 -13.96 0.81 1.91
CA LYS A 380 -13.99 1.25 0.53
C LYS A 380 -15.32 0.92 -0.12
N ARG A 381 -15.85 -0.29 0.07
CA ARG A 381 -17.15 -0.72 -0.50
C ARG A 381 -18.31 0.14 -0.01
N GLU A 382 -18.25 0.56 1.24
CA GLU A 382 -19.36 1.29 1.88
C GLU A 382 -19.27 2.82 1.68
N PHE A 383 -18.06 3.39 1.76
CA PHE A 383 -17.88 4.84 1.83
C PHE A 383 -17.11 5.46 0.65
N LEU A 384 -16.51 4.67 -0.25
CA LEU A 384 -15.67 5.15 -1.34
C LEU A 384 -16.08 4.54 -2.69
N PRO A 385 -17.32 4.76 -3.14
CA PRO A 385 -17.88 4.17 -4.37
C PRO A 385 -17.17 4.61 -5.66
#